data_629df0749bb5c27970f81edc0c6123d5
#
_entry.id   629df0749bb5c27970f81edc0c6123d5
#
_cell.length_a   1.000
_cell.length_b   1.000
_cell.length_c   1.000
_cell.angle_alpha   90.00
_cell.angle_beta   90.00
_cell.angle_gamma   90.00
#
_symmetry.space_group_name_H-M   'P 1'
#
loop_
_entity.id
_entity.type
_entity.pdbx_description
1 polymer ?
#
loop_
_entity_poly.entity_id
_entity_poly.type
_entity_poly.pdbx_seq_one_letter_code
_entity_poly.pdbx_strand_id
1 'polypeptide(L)'
;MKTIKFLVQGSAPEPYELSFRKAGDNIIALCTCTAALNGQHCKHRLSIFRGSTNGIVSGNGDQVALIQSWLPGTEIELLLNQVEEAESSFERAKNNLVTLKKRLARAMYGGMGHDFGTKS
;
A
#
# COMPACT_ATOMS: atom_id res chain seq x y z
N MET A 1 4.08 -28.50 1.86
CA MET A 1 3.94 -27.06 1.66
C MET A 1 4.12 -26.31 2.96
N LYS A 2 4.82 -25.22 2.88
CA LYS A 2 5.09 -24.42 4.08
C LYS A 2 4.01 -23.38 4.29
N THR A 3 3.50 -23.31 5.52
CA THR A 3 2.52 -22.29 5.91
C THR A 3 3.12 -21.49 7.06
N ILE A 4 3.06 -20.18 6.94
CA ILE A 4 3.52 -19.27 7.99
C ILE A 4 2.34 -18.42 8.43
N LYS A 5 2.13 -18.34 9.74
CA LYS A 5 1.03 -17.57 10.31
C LYS A 5 1.58 -16.46 11.17
N PHE A 6 0.91 -15.32 11.11
CA PHE A 6 1.23 -14.16 11.96
C PHE A 6 -0.03 -13.69 12.66
N LEU A 7 0.16 -13.13 13.84
CA LEU A 7 -0.86 -12.34 14.50
C LEU A 7 -0.42 -10.88 14.40
N VAL A 8 -1.29 -10.04 13.86
CA VAL A 8 -0.98 -8.64 13.61
C VAL A 8 -1.99 -7.78 14.33
N GLN A 9 -1.49 -6.94 15.25
CA GLN A 9 -2.34 -6.01 15.98
C GLN A 9 -2.68 -4.83 15.07
N GLY A 10 -3.95 -4.62 14.85
CA GLY A 10 -4.46 -3.48 14.10
C GLY A 10 -5.42 -2.67 14.95
N SER A 11 -6.47 -2.14 14.32
CA SER A 11 -7.46 -1.30 15.00
C SER A 11 -8.48 -2.09 15.83
N ALA A 12 -8.60 -3.38 15.59
CA ALA A 12 -9.53 -4.22 16.33
C ALA A 12 -8.96 -4.59 17.71
N PRO A 13 -9.81 -4.93 18.70
CA PRO A 13 -9.33 -5.36 20.01
C PRO A 13 -8.47 -6.62 19.94
N GLU A 14 -8.83 -7.55 19.06
CA GLU A 14 -8.08 -8.80 18.88
C GLU A 14 -7.15 -8.66 17.68
N PRO A 15 -5.95 -9.30 17.73
CA PRO A 15 -5.09 -9.30 16.56
C PRO A 15 -5.73 -10.01 15.37
N TYR A 16 -5.41 -9.57 14.18
CA TYR A 16 -5.81 -10.27 12.95
C TYR A 16 -4.90 -11.47 12.73
N GLU A 17 -5.48 -12.54 12.18
CA GLU A 17 -4.72 -13.72 11.79
C GLU A 17 -4.36 -13.61 10.31
N LEU A 18 -3.06 -13.71 10.01
CA LEU A 18 -2.58 -13.76 8.64
C LEU A 18 -1.95 -15.13 8.40
N SER A 19 -2.22 -15.69 7.22
CA SER A 19 -1.68 -16.98 6.84
C SER A 19 -1.09 -16.87 5.44
N PHE A 20 0.14 -17.29 5.28
CA PHE A 20 0.85 -17.29 4.00
C PHE A 20 1.30 -18.68 3.68
N ARG A 21 0.91 -19.18 2.52
CA ARG A 21 1.27 -20.52 2.10
C ARG A 21 1.79 -20.50 0.67
N LYS A 22 2.97 -21.09 0.47
CA LYS A 22 3.49 -21.24 -0.88
C LYS A 22 2.87 -22.46 -1.51
N ALA A 23 2.29 -22.28 -2.69
CA ALA A 23 1.62 -23.33 -3.43
C ALA A 23 2.15 -23.34 -4.86
N GLY A 24 3.21 -24.13 -5.11
CA GLY A 24 3.89 -24.11 -6.41
C GLY A 24 4.49 -22.75 -6.68
N ASP A 25 4.09 -22.13 -7.79
CA ASP A 25 4.56 -20.79 -8.15
C ASP A 25 3.66 -19.68 -7.61
N ASN A 26 2.71 -20.03 -6.77
CA ASN A 26 1.77 -19.07 -6.19
C ASN A 26 1.95 -18.96 -4.69
N ILE A 27 1.43 -17.86 -4.16
CA ILE A 27 1.34 -17.65 -2.72
C ILE A 27 -0.12 -17.42 -2.38
N ILE A 28 -0.62 -18.15 -1.39
CA ILE A 28 -1.96 -17.93 -0.86
C ILE A 28 -1.81 -17.12 0.41
N ALA A 29 -2.34 -15.92 0.42
CA ALA A 29 -2.25 -14.98 1.54
C ALA A 29 -3.63 -14.63 2.03
N LEU A 30 -3.90 -14.95 3.28
CA LEU A 30 -5.21 -14.75 3.92
C LEU A 30 -5.06 -13.84 5.13
N CYS A 31 -6.12 -13.09 5.41
CA CYS A 31 -6.18 -12.22 6.58
C CYS A 31 -7.63 -12.17 7.07
N THR A 32 -7.81 -12.02 8.37
CA THR A 32 -9.15 -11.96 8.98
C THR A 32 -9.70 -10.53 9.08
N CYS A 33 -9.00 -9.52 8.57
CA CYS A 33 -9.52 -8.16 8.59
C CYS A 33 -10.71 -8.00 7.63
N THR A 34 -11.50 -6.97 7.86
CA THR A 34 -12.71 -6.74 7.07
C THR A 34 -12.43 -6.63 5.58
N ALA A 35 -11.39 -5.92 5.20
CA ALA A 35 -11.05 -5.76 3.77
C ALA A 35 -10.76 -7.11 3.12
N ALA A 36 -9.97 -7.96 3.78
CA ALA A 36 -9.64 -9.28 3.24
C ALA A 36 -10.86 -10.19 3.17
N LEU A 37 -11.72 -10.15 4.18
CA LEU A 37 -12.94 -10.96 4.20
C LEU A 37 -13.91 -10.55 3.09
N ASN A 38 -13.83 -9.29 2.63
CA ASN A 38 -14.64 -8.80 1.53
C ASN A 38 -13.95 -8.96 0.17
N GLY A 39 -12.87 -9.72 0.11
CA GLY A 39 -12.17 -9.98 -1.15
C GLY A 39 -11.35 -8.81 -1.66
N GLN A 40 -11.06 -7.82 -0.82
CA GLN A 40 -10.27 -6.66 -1.20
C GLN A 40 -8.83 -6.82 -0.74
N HIS A 41 -7.91 -6.06 -1.35
CA HIS A 41 -6.55 -6.07 -0.85
C HIS A 41 -6.53 -5.46 0.56
N CYS A 42 -5.64 -5.91 1.42
CA CYS A 42 -5.55 -5.36 2.75
C CYS A 42 -4.12 -4.94 3.06
N LYS A 43 -4.00 -3.86 3.83
CA LYS A 43 -2.70 -3.31 4.19
C LYS A 43 -1.85 -4.28 5.01
N HIS A 44 -2.48 -5.19 5.75
CA HIS A 44 -1.76 -6.14 6.59
C HIS A 44 -0.94 -7.12 5.74
N ARG A 45 -1.58 -7.75 4.75
CA ARG A 45 -0.87 -8.66 3.85
C ARG A 45 0.18 -7.91 3.04
N LEU A 46 -0.18 -6.73 2.57
CA LEU A 46 0.71 -5.89 1.77
C LEU A 46 1.98 -5.52 2.55
N SER A 47 1.82 -5.14 3.82
CA SER A 47 2.95 -4.79 4.68
C SER A 47 3.93 -5.96 4.82
N ILE A 48 3.42 -7.17 5.01
CA ILE A 48 4.27 -8.36 5.12
C ILE A 48 5.05 -8.58 3.82
N PHE A 49 4.39 -8.49 2.68
CA PHE A 49 5.07 -8.63 1.39
C PHE A 49 6.14 -7.57 1.18
N ARG A 50 5.96 -6.39 1.75
CA ARG A 50 6.94 -5.29 1.67
C ARG A 50 8.03 -5.36 2.74
N GLY A 51 8.00 -6.38 3.59
CA GLY A 51 9.04 -6.61 4.57
C GLY A 51 8.83 -5.96 5.92
N SER A 52 7.66 -5.40 6.17
CA SER A 52 7.36 -4.77 7.46
C SER A 52 7.08 -5.82 8.52
N THR A 53 7.61 -5.60 9.71
CA THR A 53 7.32 -6.42 10.89
C THR A 53 6.42 -5.66 11.88
N ASN A 54 5.99 -4.46 11.51
CA ASN A 54 5.18 -3.62 12.39
C ASN A 54 3.86 -4.29 12.71
N GLY A 55 3.52 -4.28 14.00
CA GLY A 55 2.26 -4.84 14.45
C GLY A 55 2.24 -6.34 14.66
N ILE A 56 3.28 -7.06 14.26
CA ILE A 56 3.35 -8.51 14.49
C ILE A 56 3.52 -8.76 15.99
N VAL A 57 2.58 -9.49 16.57
CA VAL A 57 2.60 -9.81 18.01
C VAL A 57 2.78 -11.30 18.27
N SER A 58 2.96 -12.10 17.23
CA SER A 58 3.12 -13.55 17.36
C SER A 58 4.57 -13.98 17.59
N GLY A 59 5.51 -13.04 17.64
CA GLY A 59 6.91 -13.33 17.97
C GLY A 59 7.74 -13.90 16.81
N ASN A 60 7.17 -14.02 15.63
CA ASN A 60 7.86 -14.62 14.48
C ASN A 60 8.07 -13.64 13.33
N GLY A 61 8.30 -12.37 13.65
CA GLY A 61 8.54 -11.34 12.64
C GLY A 61 9.75 -11.64 11.76
N ASP A 62 10.71 -12.44 12.24
CA ASP A 62 11.84 -12.86 11.45
C ASP A 62 11.44 -13.69 10.22
N GLN A 63 10.25 -14.29 10.23
CA GLN A 63 9.77 -15.10 9.10
C GLN A 63 9.24 -14.26 7.95
N VAL A 64 9.11 -12.95 8.14
CA VAL A 64 8.72 -12.04 7.04
C VAL A 64 9.70 -12.13 5.88
N ALA A 65 11.00 -12.24 6.17
CA ALA A 65 12.01 -12.37 5.13
C ALA A 65 11.79 -13.63 4.28
N LEU A 66 11.31 -14.70 4.88
CA LEU A 66 11.01 -15.92 4.15
C LEU A 66 9.84 -15.71 3.19
N ILE A 67 8.81 -15.00 3.64
CA ILE A 67 7.67 -14.65 2.77
C ILE A 67 8.17 -13.84 1.56
N GLN A 68 9.03 -12.86 1.79
CA GLN A 68 9.59 -12.07 0.70
C GLN A 68 10.38 -12.92 -0.28
N SER A 69 11.05 -13.96 0.21
CA SER A 69 11.84 -14.84 -0.64
C SER A 69 10.96 -15.67 -1.58
N TRP A 70 9.67 -15.78 -1.32
CA TRP A 70 8.74 -16.51 -2.16
C TRP A 70 8.23 -15.67 -3.34
N LEU A 71 8.40 -14.35 -3.28
CA LEU A 71 7.81 -13.44 -4.28
C LEU A 71 8.38 -13.56 -5.69
N PRO A 72 9.71 -13.72 -5.88
CA PRO A 72 10.26 -13.69 -7.24
C PRO A 72 9.58 -14.69 -8.17
N GLY A 73 9.13 -14.18 -9.32
CA GLY A 73 8.49 -14.99 -10.34
C GLY A 73 7.02 -15.26 -10.14
N THR A 74 6.40 -14.72 -9.08
CA THR A 74 4.98 -14.94 -8.85
C THR A 74 4.14 -13.82 -9.47
N GLU A 75 2.86 -14.11 -9.70
CA GLU A 75 1.90 -13.10 -10.14
C GLU A 75 1.75 -12.00 -9.08
N ILE A 76 1.86 -12.36 -7.81
CA ILE A 76 1.77 -11.39 -6.73
C ILE A 76 2.88 -10.36 -6.85
N GLU A 77 4.10 -10.78 -7.14
CA GLU A 77 5.20 -9.84 -7.35
C GLU A 77 4.89 -8.86 -8.46
N LEU A 78 4.42 -9.37 -9.58
CA LEU A 78 4.07 -8.53 -10.73
C LEU A 78 3.01 -7.50 -10.35
N LEU A 79 1.96 -7.95 -9.67
CA LEU A 79 0.86 -7.07 -9.29
C LEU A 79 1.27 -6.07 -8.21
N LEU A 80 2.13 -6.48 -7.26
CA LEU A 80 2.67 -5.55 -6.27
C LEU A 80 3.41 -4.40 -6.94
N ASN A 81 4.24 -4.71 -7.93
CA ASN A 81 4.98 -3.68 -8.67
C ASN A 81 4.03 -2.75 -9.42
N GLN A 82 2.98 -3.31 -10.02
CA GLN A 82 1.99 -2.50 -10.73
C GLN A 82 1.20 -1.60 -9.78
N VAL A 83 0.85 -2.10 -8.61
CA VAL A 83 0.16 -1.30 -7.60
C VAL A 83 1.04 -0.14 -7.14
N GLU A 84 2.32 -0.41 -6.85
CA GLU A 84 3.24 0.65 -6.43
C GLU A 84 3.40 1.72 -7.51
N GLU A 85 3.48 1.30 -8.76
CA GLU A 85 3.60 2.25 -9.87
C GLU A 85 2.35 3.09 -10.01
N ALA A 86 1.18 2.47 -9.89
CA ALA A 86 -0.09 3.18 -9.97
C ALA A 86 -0.25 4.17 -8.81
N GLU A 87 0.16 3.77 -7.61
CA GLU A 87 0.14 4.67 -6.44
C GLU A 87 1.04 5.88 -6.66
N SER A 88 2.24 5.67 -7.22
CA SER A 88 3.15 6.76 -7.51
C SER A 88 2.57 7.72 -8.56
N SER A 89 1.95 7.17 -9.60
CA SER A 89 1.31 7.99 -10.63
C SER A 89 0.15 8.78 -10.07
N PHE A 90 -0.64 8.18 -9.20
CA PHE A 90 -1.76 8.84 -8.55
C PHE A 90 -1.25 10.01 -7.69
N GLU A 91 -0.19 9.79 -6.92
CA GLU A 91 0.37 10.81 -6.06
C GLU A 91 0.92 11.99 -6.87
N ARG A 92 1.59 11.70 -7.99
CA ARG A 92 2.10 12.76 -8.86
C ARG A 92 0.96 13.57 -9.47
N ALA A 93 -0.09 12.90 -9.92
CA ALA A 93 -1.26 13.59 -10.49
C ALA A 93 -1.95 14.45 -9.44
N LYS A 94 -2.07 13.95 -8.23
CA LYS A 94 -2.66 14.68 -7.11
C LYS A 94 -1.87 15.96 -6.81
N ASN A 95 -0.55 15.83 -6.73
CA ASN A 95 0.31 16.98 -6.46
C ASN A 95 0.25 17.99 -7.60
N ASN A 96 0.21 17.52 -8.84
CA ASN A 96 0.09 18.38 -10.00
C ASN A 96 -1.23 19.14 -9.97
N LEU A 97 -2.32 18.49 -9.59
CA LEU A 97 -3.62 19.14 -9.47
C LEU A 97 -3.58 20.28 -8.44
N VAL A 98 -2.95 20.03 -7.29
CA VAL A 98 -2.78 21.08 -6.27
C VAL A 98 -2.02 22.27 -6.82
N THR A 99 -0.93 22.02 -7.53
CA THR A 99 -0.11 23.06 -8.13
C THR A 99 -0.90 23.86 -9.16
N LEU A 100 -1.64 23.17 -10.02
CA LEU A 100 -2.44 23.85 -11.04
C LEU A 100 -3.55 24.69 -10.45
N LYS A 101 -4.18 24.22 -9.38
CA LYS A 101 -5.20 25.00 -8.70
C LYS A 101 -4.63 26.28 -8.10
N LYS A 102 -3.42 26.22 -7.56
CA LYS A 102 -2.75 27.42 -7.05
C LYS A 102 -2.41 28.40 -8.16
N ARG A 103 -1.94 27.87 -9.29
CA ARG A 103 -1.64 28.73 -10.45
C ARG A 103 -2.92 29.37 -11.00
N LEU A 104 -4.01 28.63 -11.04
CA LEU A 104 -5.28 29.15 -11.49
C LEU A 104 -5.75 30.28 -10.57
N ALA A 105 -5.67 30.07 -9.26
CA ALA A 105 -6.05 31.11 -8.30
C ALA A 105 -5.23 32.38 -8.49
N ARG A 106 -3.92 32.24 -8.71
CA ARG A 106 -3.06 33.39 -8.96
C ARG A 106 -3.41 34.11 -10.24
N ALA A 107 -3.72 33.36 -11.29
CA ALA A 107 -4.11 33.94 -12.56
C ALA A 107 -5.40 34.76 -12.43
N MET A 108 -6.30 34.32 -11.55
CA MET A 108 -7.54 35.04 -11.30
C MET A 108 -7.31 36.40 -10.63
N TYR A 109 -6.16 36.62 -10.04
CA TYR A 109 -5.78 37.90 -9.44
C TYR A 109 -4.96 38.79 -10.35
N GLY A 110 -4.92 38.50 -11.63
CA GLY A 110 -4.23 39.37 -12.56
C GLY A 110 -2.93 38.79 -13.14
N GLY A 111 -2.81 37.48 -13.10
CA GLY A 111 -1.64 36.82 -13.66
C GLY A 111 -0.74 36.30 -12.57
N MET A 112 0.33 35.75 -12.91
CA MET A 112 1.27 34.93 -12.15
C MET A 112 1.74 35.49 -10.81
N GLY A 113 0.83 36.09 -10.05
CA GLY A 113 1.15 36.57 -8.72
C GLY A 113 1.73 37.95 -8.67
N HIS A 114 1.67 38.69 -9.74
CA HIS A 114 2.18 40.05 -9.76
C HIS A 114 1.11 41.00 -10.21
N ASP A 115 1.34 42.27 -10.00
CA ASP A 115 0.46 43.34 -10.48
C ASP A 115 -0.97 43.24 -10.01
N PHE A 116 -1.14 42.92 -8.76
CA PHE A 116 -2.47 42.96 -8.19
C PHE A 116 -3.04 44.40 -8.30
N GLY A 117 -4.26 44.46 -8.76
CA GLY A 117 -4.95 45.70 -8.82
C GLY A 117 -4.63 46.58 -10.01
N THR A 118 -3.65 46.23 -10.79
CA THR A 118 -3.37 47.01 -11.99
C THR A 118 -4.18 46.54 -13.16
N LYS A 119 -4.75 45.39 -13.05
CA LYS A 119 -5.47 44.78 -14.12
C LYS A 119 -6.94 45.01 -13.94
N SER A 120 -7.59 45.32 -14.92
CA SER A 120 -9.02 45.47 -14.84
C SER A 120 -9.75 44.47 -15.69
#